data_2c95ec3d9199b03bbb4b3fafbfb22cc9
#
_entry.id   2c95ec3d9199b03bbb4b3fafbfb22cc9
#
_cell.length_a   1.000
_cell.length_b   1.000
_cell.length_c   1.000
_cell.angle_alpha   90.00
_cell.angle_beta   90.00
_cell.angle_gamma   90.00
#
_symmetry.space_group_name_H-M   'P 1'
#
loop_
_entity.id
_entity.type
_entity.pdbx_description
1 polymer ?
#
loop_
_entity_poly.entity_id
_entity_poly.type
_entity_poly.pdbx_seq_one_letter_code
_entity_poly.pdbx_strand_id
1 'polypeptide(L)' 'MSYQAHETAVIDAGCEIGEGTHIWHFSHIMTGCVIGRTCNIGQNVVGSPGVALGNNVK' A
#
# COMPACT_ATOMS: atom_id res chain seq x y z
N MET A 1 11.13 8.41 2.18
CA MET A 1 9.97 7.60 2.15
C MET A 1 10.21 6.27 2.81
N SER A 2 9.40 5.90 3.77
CA SER A 2 9.71 4.72 4.54
C SER A 2 8.47 3.92 4.87
N TYR A 3 8.00 3.26 3.88
CA TYR A 3 7.03 2.20 4.09
C TYR A 3 7.76 0.87 3.94
N GLN A 4 7.13 -0.19 4.42
CA GLN A 4 7.66 -1.53 4.27
C GLN A 4 6.70 -2.39 3.49
N ALA A 5 7.23 -3.13 2.52
CA ALA A 5 6.44 -4.05 1.74
C ALA A 5 7.15 -5.38 1.71
N HIS A 6 6.40 -6.46 1.90
CA HIS A 6 6.97 -7.79 1.80
C HIS A 6 7.45 -8.02 0.36
N GLU A 7 8.46 -8.85 0.20
CA GLU A 7 9.05 -9.05 -1.13
C GLU A 7 8.06 -9.62 -2.14
N THR A 8 7.00 -10.28 -1.68
CA THR A 8 5.97 -10.80 -2.57
C THR A 8 4.91 -9.77 -2.92
N ALA A 9 4.91 -8.62 -2.27
CA ALA A 9 3.96 -7.56 -2.60
C ALA A 9 4.38 -6.87 -3.87
N VAL A 10 3.42 -6.54 -4.71
CA VAL A 10 3.67 -5.86 -5.98
C VAL A 10 3.12 -4.45 -5.87
N ILE A 11 3.97 -3.47 -6.07
CA ILE A 11 3.57 -2.07 -6.00
C ILE A 11 3.91 -1.42 -7.33
N ASP A 12 2.89 -1.04 -8.06
CA ASP A 12 3.08 -0.44 -9.37
C ASP A 12 3.64 0.98 -9.22
N ALA A 13 4.29 1.44 -10.27
CA ALA A 13 4.80 2.80 -10.28
C ALA A 13 3.65 3.81 -10.18
N GLY A 14 3.92 4.97 -9.63
CA GLY A 14 2.91 6.02 -9.51
C GLY A 14 2.04 5.93 -8.28
N CYS A 15 2.32 5.01 -7.38
CA CYS A 15 1.62 4.94 -6.10
C CYS A 15 2.28 5.88 -5.11
N GLU A 16 1.47 6.41 -4.18
CA GLU A 16 1.97 7.19 -3.07
C GLU A 16 1.65 6.45 -1.79
N ILE A 17 2.67 6.10 -1.02
CA ILE A 17 2.49 5.33 0.20
C ILE A 17 3.16 6.09 1.33
N GLY A 18 2.38 6.37 2.35
CA GLY A 18 2.85 7.16 3.48
C GLY A 18 3.82 6.40 4.36
N GLU A 19 4.45 7.16 5.24
CA GLU A 19 5.48 6.66 6.13
C GLU A 19 4.90 5.70 7.15
N GLY A 20 5.61 4.63 7.47
CA GLY A 20 5.18 3.67 8.48
C GLY A 20 4.12 2.68 8.02
N THR A 21 3.71 2.77 6.77
CA THR A 21 2.74 1.81 6.22
C THR A 21 3.40 0.47 5.98
N HIS A 22 2.66 -0.60 6.24
CA HIS A 22 3.16 -1.96 6.10
C HIS A 22 2.28 -2.72 5.13
N ILE A 23 2.88 -3.28 4.08
CA ILE A 23 2.17 -4.04 3.07
C ILE A 23 2.64 -5.48 3.15
N TRP A 24 1.69 -6.38 3.38
CA TRP A 24 2.02 -7.77 3.65
C TRP A 24 2.05 -8.62 2.38
N HIS A 25 2.03 -9.93 2.54
CA HIS A 25 2.29 -10.90 1.47
C HIS A 25 1.27 -10.81 0.33
N PHE A 26 1.76 -10.91 -0.90
CA PHE A 26 0.93 -11.10 -2.10
C PHE A 26 -0.10 -10.01 -2.34
N SER A 27 0.10 -8.84 -1.76
CA SER A 27 -0.78 -7.70 -2.04
C SER A 27 -0.33 -7.02 -3.32
N HIS A 28 -1.27 -6.44 -4.05
CA HIS A 28 -0.95 -5.72 -5.27
C HIS A 28 -1.53 -4.31 -5.18
N ILE A 29 -0.66 -3.33 -5.16
CA ILE A 29 -1.05 -1.93 -5.12
C ILE A 29 -0.90 -1.38 -6.53
N MET A 30 -2.01 -1.11 -7.17
CA MET A 30 -2.01 -0.67 -8.55
C MET A 30 -1.69 0.81 -8.66
N THR A 31 -1.29 1.21 -9.85
CA THR A 31 -0.88 2.59 -10.11
C THR A 31 -1.97 3.58 -9.75
N GLY A 32 -1.57 4.75 -9.26
CA GLY A 32 -2.53 5.80 -8.89
C GLY A 32 -3.15 5.63 -7.51
N CYS A 33 -2.76 4.61 -6.77
CA CYS A 33 -3.24 4.40 -5.42
C CYS A 33 -2.53 5.35 -4.47
N VAL A 34 -3.27 5.92 -3.53
CA VAL A 34 -2.70 6.80 -2.50
C VAL A 34 -3.01 6.21 -1.14
N ILE A 35 -1.98 5.85 -0.41
CA ILE A 35 -2.12 5.22 0.91
C ILE A 35 -1.49 6.14 1.94
N GLY A 36 -2.24 6.44 2.99
CA GLY A 36 -1.76 7.31 4.04
C GLY A 36 -0.70 6.67 4.91
N ARG A 37 -0.41 7.31 6.04
CA ARG A 37 0.64 6.86 6.95
C ARG A 37 0.13 5.80 7.91
N THR A 38 1.02 4.96 8.37
CA THR A 38 0.77 3.94 9.39
C THR A 38 -0.41 3.04 9.06
N CYS A 39 -0.62 2.78 7.79
CA CYS A 39 -1.62 1.83 7.34
C CYS A 39 -1.07 0.42 7.41
N ASN A 40 -1.95 -0.53 7.54
CA ASN A 40 -1.55 -1.93 7.59
C ASN A 40 -2.34 -2.68 6.53
N ILE A 41 -1.70 -2.93 5.40
CA ILE A 41 -2.33 -3.59 4.27
C ILE A 41 -2.10 -5.09 4.41
N GLY A 42 -3.16 -5.83 4.67
CA GLY A 42 -3.04 -7.26 4.91
C GLY A 42 -2.67 -8.07 3.69
N GLN A 43 -2.73 -9.38 3.83
CA GLN A 43 -2.39 -10.29 2.74
C GLN A 43 -3.43 -10.26 1.64
N ASN A 44 -2.98 -10.44 0.41
CA ASN A 44 -3.85 -10.59 -0.76
C ASN A 44 -4.80 -9.42 -0.97
N VAL A 45 -4.39 -8.23 -0.57
CA VAL A 45 -5.18 -7.02 -0.76
C VAL A 45 -4.87 -6.46 -2.14
N VAL A 46 -5.90 -6.01 -2.84
CA VAL A 46 -5.72 -5.35 -4.12
C VAL A 46 -6.10 -3.89 -3.96
N GLY A 47 -5.14 -3.01 -4.18
CA GLY A 47 -5.39 -1.57 -4.23
C GLY A 47 -5.67 -1.16 -5.66
N SER A 48 -6.93 -0.89 -5.97
CA SER A 48 -7.33 -0.54 -7.33
C SER A 48 -6.84 0.85 -7.70
N PRO A 49 -6.70 1.12 -9.01
CA PRO A 49 -6.29 2.46 -9.43
C PRO A 49 -7.24 3.52 -8.91
N GLY A 50 -6.67 4.63 -8.44
CA GLY A 50 -7.47 5.75 -7.96
C GLY A 50 -8.02 5.60 -6.56
N VAL A 51 -7.70 4.52 -5.87
CA VAL A 51 -8.15 4.34 -4.49
C VAL A 51 -7.27 5.19 -3.57
N ALA A 52 -7.91 5.85 -2.61
CA ALA A 52 -7.21 6.63 -1.60
C ALA A 52 -7.58 6.12 -0.22
N LEU A 53 -6.58 5.76 0.57
CA LEU A 53 -6.77 5.32 1.95
C LEU A 53 -6.23 6.39 2.89
N GLY A 54 -7.00 6.67 3.92
CA GLY A 54 -6.55 7.60 4.94
C GLY A 54 -5.45 7.03 5.82
N ASN A 55 -5.10 7.77 6.87
CA ASN A 55 -4.07 7.31 7.80
C ASN A 55 -4.63 6.24 8.73
N ASN A 56 -3.75 5.37 9.20
CA ASN A 56 -4.06 4.35 10.22
C ASN A 56 -5.14 3.34 9.78
N VAL A 57 -5.25 3.09 8.50
CA VAL A 57 -6.18 2.08 8.02
C VAL A 57 -5.57 0.69 8.21
N LYS A 58 -6.39 -0.23 8.62
CA LYS A 58 -5.94 -1.60 8.85
C LYS A 58 -6.68 -2.59 8.00
#